data_3aed82a5bfa08a383d4da0ddb595ff32
#
_entry.id   3aed82a5bfa08a383d4da0ddb595ff32
#
_cell.length_a   1.000
_cell.length_b   1.000
_cell.length_c   1.000
_cell.angle_alpha   90.00
_cell.angle_beta   90.00
_cell.angle_gamma   90.00
#
_symmetry.space_group_name_H-M   'P 1'
#
loop_
_entity.id
_entity.type
_entity.pdbx_description
1 polymer ?
#
loop_
_entity_poly.entity_id
_entity_poly.type
_entity_poly.pdbx_seq_one_letter_code
_entity_poly.pdbx_strand_id
1 'polypeptide(L)'
;MIRVLVNGALGRMGTEVCKTVMEQKDMDLSGVVDINGAGKTIPYYDGGVFGVDTDLENAIICTRPDVVVDFTRPDVVMDNLRKIISMGVNAVVGTTGFTKENLEEIDKLASEKGVGVLIAPNFSLGAVVMIKLACEAAKYFPNVEIIEKHHDKKLDAPSGTAVLTAQKIAEVRAAMKQGHPDEKETMPGARGADFEGMKIHSLRLPGYVASQEVVFGSQGETLKIISDPVNRECYMPGVMLGCRKILNIKGLVYGLDKLL
;
A
#
# COMPACT_ATOMS: atom_id res chain seq x y z
N MET A 1 -0.40 -2.38 -25.27
CA MET A 1 -0.18 -3.06 -23.98
C MET A 1 0.76 -2.21 -23.14
N ILE A 2 0.50 -2.05 -21.85
CA ILE A 2 1.36 -1.32 -20.90
C ILE A 2 2.58 -2.18 -20.61
N ARG A 3 3.77 -1.68 -20.88
CA ARG A 3 5.03 -2.37 -20.63
C ARG A 3 5.48 -2.13 -19.19
N VAL A 4 5.49 -3.19 -18.40
CA VAL A 4 5.80 -3.14 -16.97
C VAL A 4 7.17 -3.76 -16.69
N LEU A 5 8.05 -3.03 -16.03
CA LEU A 5 9.28 -3.56 -15.46
C LEU A 5 9.09 -3.69 -13.94
N VAL A 6 9.49 -4.81 -13.35
CA VAL A 6 9.38 -5.04 -11.91
C VAL A 6 10.76 -5.00 -11.26
N ASN A 7 10.96 -4.07 -10.33
CA ASN A 7 12.16 -3.94 -9.50
C ASN A 7 11.94 -4.53 -8.11
N GLY A 8 12.85 -5.36 -7.64
CA GLY A 8 12.67 -6.21 -6.46
C GLY A 8 11.91 -7.50 -6.80
N ALA A 9 12.07 -8.01 -8.03
CA ALA A 9 11.28 -9.09 -8.64
C ALA A 9 11.40 -10.44 -7.91
N LEU A 10 12.49 -10.70 -7.20
CA LEU A 10 12.70 -11.93 -6.42
C LEU A 10 12.13 -11.85 -5.00
N GLY A 11 11.66 -10.67 -4.59
CA GLY A 11 10.97 -10.46 -3.30
C GLY A 11 9.55 -11.04 -3.33
N ARG A 12 8.97 -11.23 -2.12
CA ARG A 12 7.60 -11.77 -1.97
C ARG A 12 6.54 -11.00 -2.74
N MET A 13 6.62 -9.67 -2.75
CA MET A 13 5.67 -8.83 -3.50
C MET A 13 6.03 -8.77 -4.98
N GLY A 14 7.32 -8.61 -5.31
CA GLY A 14 7.78 -8.57 -6.70
C GLY A 14 7.40 -9.81 -7.50
N THR A 15 7.52 -10.99 -6.91
CA THR A 15 7.10 -12.26 -7.54
C THR A 15 5.60 -12.27 -7.85
N GLU A 16 4.75 -11.81 -6.91
CA GLU A 16 3.29 -11.72 -7.15
C GLU A 16 2.96 -10.67 -8.21
N VAL A 17 3.68 -9.54 -8.24
CA VAL A 17 3.50 -8.54 -9.30
C VAL A 17 3.86 -9.11 -10.67
N CYS A 18 5.01 -9.79 -10.80
CA CYS A 18 5.40 -10.42 -12.06
C CYS A 18 4.33 -11.39 -12.56
N LYS A 19 3.86 -12.29 -11.70
CA LYS A 19 2.79 -13.24 -12.01
C LYS A 19 1.52 -12.52 -12.45
N THR A 20 1.08 -11.53 -11.67
CA THR A 20 -0.17 -10.82 -11.95
C THR A 20 -0.09 -9.99 -13.23
N VAL A 21 1.05 -9.32 -13.52
CA VAL A 21 1.23 -8.57 -14.77
C VAL A 21 1.09 -9.51 -15.97
N MET A 22 1.70 -10.68 -15.92
CA MET A 22 1.59 -11.68 -16.97
C MET A 22 0.15 -12.17 -17.21
N GLU A 23 -0.73 -12.14 -16.20
CA GLU A 23 -2.14 -12.52 -16.32
C GLU A 23 -3.04 -11.43 -16.91
N GLN A 24 -2.53 -10.16 -17.03
CA GLN A 24 -3.32 -9.06 -17.56
C GLN A 24 -3.31 -9.04 -19.11
N LYS A 25 -4.50 -8.86 -19.71
CA LYS A 25 -4.63 -8.75 -21.17
C LYS A 25 -4.09 -7.44 -21.75
N ASP A 26 -3.98 -6.42 -20.95
CA ASP A 26 -3.60 -5.05 -21.33
C ASP A 26 -2.18 -4.68 -20.88
N MET A 27 -1.45 -5.59 -20.23
CA MET A 27 -0.08 -5.39 -19.76
C MET A 27 0.88 -6.42 -20.33
N ASP A 28 2.16 -6.08 -20.36
CA ASP A 28 3.28 -6.93 -20.76
C ASP A 28 4.40 -6.80 -19.75
N LEU A 29 4.87 -7.93 -19.21
CA LEU A 29 6.07 -7.94 -18.36
C LEU A 29 7.29 -7.75 -19.24
N SER A 30 7.79 -6.52 -19.33
CA SER A 30 8.88 -6.17 -20.23
C SER A 30 10.29 -6.46 -19.65
N GLY A 31 10.41 -6.53 -18.33
CA GLY A 31 11.67 -6.80 -17.66
C GLY A 31 11.52 -7.02 -16.16
N VAL A 32 12.53 -7.64 -15.57
CA VAL A 32 12.60 -7.96 -14.15
C VAL A 32 13.99 -7.66 -13.59
N VAL A 33 14.04 -6.96 -12.46
CA VAL A 33 15.28 -6.52 -11.82
C VAL A 33 15.31 -6.94 -10.35
N ASP A 34 16.44 -7.43 -9.90
CA ASP A 34 16.74 -7.65 -8.48
C ASP A 34 18.24 -7.68 -8.25
N ILE A 35 18.74 -7.00 -7.22
CA ILE A 35 20.17 -6.96 -6.90
C ILE A 35 20.78 -8.35 -6.64
N ASN A 36 19.96 -9.33 -6.26
CA ASN A 36 20.33 -10.72 -6.06
C ASN A 36 20.01 -11.58 -7.30
N GLY A 37 19.78 -10.96 -8.45
CA GLY A 37 19.28 -11.59 -9.66
C GLY A 37 20.32 -12.28 -10.53
N ALA A 38 21.63 -12.08 -10.29
CA ALA A 38 22.71 -12.60 -11.14
C ALA A 38 22.56 -14.11 -11.41
N GLY A 39 22.40 -14.47 -12.69
CA GLY A 39 22.21 -15.84 -13.16
C GLY A 39 20.86 -16.48 -12.80
N LYS A 40 19.91 -15.72 -12.24
CA LYS A 40 18.56 -16.21 -11.93
C LYS A 40 17.57 -15.90 -13.05
N THR A 41 16.50 -16.67 -13.07
CA THR A 41 15.40 -16.52 -14.02
C THR A 41 14.05 -16.54 -13.31
N ILE A 42 13.05 -15.92 -13.93
CA ILE A 42 11.62 -16.02 -13.53
C ILE A 42 10.88 -16.75 -14.66
N PRO A 43 10.01 -17.72 -14.35
CA PRO A 43 9.19 -18.39 -15.35
C PRO A 43 8.27 -17.42 -16.11
N TYR A 44 8.09 -17.66 -17.41
CA TYR A 44 7.15 -16.98 -18.29
C TYR A 44 6.07 -17.94 -18.79
N TYR A 45 4.92 -17.44 -19.27
CA TYR A 45 3.72 -18.22 -19.56
C TYR A 45 3.87 -19.40 -20.52
N ASP A 46 4.67 -19.24 -21.53
CA ASP A 46 4.83 -20.23 -22.61
C ASP A 46 5.94 -21.26 -22.36
N GLY A 47 6.38 -21.36 -21.10
CA GLY A 47 7.53 -22.19 -20.72
C GLY A 47 8.88 -21.50 -20.94
N GLY A 48 8.88 -20.24 -21.39
CA GLY A 48 10.05 -19.39 -21.42
C GLY A 48 10.47 -18.91 -20.04
N VAL A 49 11.58 -18.19 -19.98
CA VAL A 49 12.10 -17.60 -18.75
C VAL A 49 12.59 -16.17 -18.99
N PHE A 50 12.37 -15.29 -18.03
CA PHE A 50 13.05 -14.00 -17.96
C PHE A 50 14.37 -14.15 -17.21
N GLY A 51 15.49 -13.70 -17.79
CA GLY A 51 16.69 -13.42 -17.04
C GLY A 51 16.47 -12.22 -16.11
N VAL A 52 16.87 -12.36 -14.84
CA VAL A 52 16.77 -11.26 -13.87
C VAL A 52 17.98 -10.36 -14.02
N ASP A 53 17.75 -9.09 -14.40
CA ASP A 53 18.83 -8.08 -14.46
C ASP A 53 19.19 -7.63 -13.03
N THR A 54 20.44 -7.20 -12.85
CA THR A 54 20.91 -6.63 -11.58
C THR A 54 21.10 -5.12 -11.62
N ASP A 55 20.95 -4.51 -12.80
CA ASP A 55 21.08 -3.08 -13.05
C ASP A 55 19.76 -2.51 -13.57
N LEU A 56 19.14 -1.64 -12.78
CA LEU A 56 17.86 -1.02 -13.09
C LEU A 56 17.95 -0.10 -14.33
N GLU A 57 19.02 0.68 -14.47
CA GLU A 57 19.18 1.61 -15.60
C GLU A 57 19.37 0.84 -16.90
N ASN A 58 20.21 -0.17 -16.89
CA ASN A 58 20.40 -1.07 -18.04
C ASN A 58 19.07 -1.74 -18.44
N ALA A 59 18.34 -2.27 -17.47
CA ALA A 59 17.05 -2.91 -17.72
C ALA A 59 16.04 -1.94 -18.35
N ILE A 60 15.96 -0.70 -17.86
CA ILE A 60 15.08 0.35 -18.44
C ILE A 60 15.48 0.66 -19.88
N ILE A 61 16.77 0.83 -20.17
CA ILE A 61 17.28 1.09 -21.54
C ILE A 61 16.89 -0.04 -22.51
N CYS A 62 17.13 -1.28 -22.09
CA CYS A 62 16.91 -2.46 -22.91
C CYS A 62 15.41 -2.75 -23.13
N THR A 63 14.61 -2.58 -22.11
CA THR A 63 13.20 -3.00 -22.14
C THR A 63 12.21 -1.86 -22.44
N ARG A 64 12.60 -0.60 -22.27
CA ARG A 64 11.78 0.60 -22.51
C ARG A 64 10.38 0.48 -21.91
N PRO A 65 10.26 0.33 -20.57
CA PRO A 65 8.97 0.18 -19.93
C PRO A 65 8.18 1.47 -19.92
N ASP A 66 6.85 1.39 -19.90
CA ASP A 66 5.96 2.53 -19.64
C ASP A 66 5.90 2.85 -18.15
N VAL A 67 6.06 1.83 -17.31
CA VAL A 67 6.02 1.95 -15.85
C VAL A 67 6.97 0.95 -15.18
N VAL A 68 7.67 1.42 -14.15
CA VAL A 68 8.44 0.56 -13.22
C VAL A 68 7.62 0.38 -11.96
N VAL A 69 7.39 -0.88 -11.56
CA VAL A 69 6.83 -1.24 -10.27
C VAL A 69 7.96 -1.56 -9.30
N ASP A 70 8.11 -0.77 -8.23
CA ASP A 70 9.18 -0.93 -7.25
C ASP A 70 8.66 -1.46 -5.91
N PHE A 71 9.11 -2.67 -5.56
CA PHE A 71 8.92 -3.30 -4.25
C PHE A 71 10.27 -3.70 -3.64
N THR A 72 11.16 -2.72 -3.52
CA THR A 72 12.49 -2.92 -2.95
C THR A 72 12.51 -2.61 -1.44
N ARG A 73 13.47 -1.85 -0.96
CA ARG A 73 13.67 -1.51 0.45
C ARG A 73 13.76 0.00 0.65
N PRO A 74 13.46 0.50 1.87
CA PRO A 74 13.51 1.93 2.19
C PRO A 74 14.89 2.59 1.97
N ASP A 75 15.97 1.83 2.15
CA ASP A 75 17.35 2.31 2.02
C ASP A 75 17.80 2.52 0.57
N VAL A 76 17.09 2.00 -0.42
CA VAL A 76 17.45 2.10 -1.86
C VAL A 76 16.38 2.75 -2.74
N VAL A 77 15.15 2.84 -2.28
CA VAL A 77 14.01 3.25 -3.11
C VAL A 77 14.14 4.69 -3.63
N MET A 78 14.76 5.61 -2.87
CA MET A 78 14.98 6.99 -3.32
C MET A 78 15.93 7.04 -4.51
N ASP A 79 17.01 6.29 -4.47
CA ASP A 79 17.98 6.23 -5.58
C ASP A 79 17.35 5.56 -6.81
N ASN A 80 16.54 4.52 -6.62
CA ASN A 80 15.77 3.92 -7.70
C ASN A 80 14.82 4.92 -8.35
N LEU A 81 14.07 5.68 -7.55
CA LEU A 81 13.13 6.67 -8.07
C LEU A 81 13.82 7.80 -8.84
N ARG A 82 14.94 8.31 -8.35
CA ARG A 82 15.75 9.31 -9.09
C ARG A 82 16.16 8.78 -10.46
N LYS A 83 16.60 7.53 -10.55
CA LYS A 83 16.95 6.86 -11.82
C LYS A 83 15.74 6.74 -12.73
N ILE A 84 14.64 6.14 -12.26
CA ILE A 84 13.41 5.94 -13.04
C ILE A 84 12.89 7.26 -13.60
N ILE A 85 12.77 8.28 -12.75
CA ILE A 85 12.27 9.61 -13.13
C ILE A 85 13.22 10.28 -14.14
N SER A 86 14.53 10.23 -13.91
CA SER A 86 15.52 10.83 -14.81
C SER A 86 15.45 10.27 -16.23
N MET A 87 15.11 8.98 -16.34
CA MET A 87 14.93 8.27 -17.62
C MET A 87 13.55 8.49 -18.25
N GLY A 88 12.67 9.27 -17.64
CA GLY A 88 11.36 9.63 -18.21
C GLY A 88 10.33 8.49 -18.09
N VAL A 89 10.46 7.61 -17.11
CA VAL A 89 9.56 6.47 -16.91
C VAL A 89 8.67 6.70 -15.68
N ASN A 90 7.41 6.28 -15.75
CA ASN A 90 6.48 6.35 -14.63
C ASN A 90 6.83 5.29 -13.56
N ALA A 91 6.43 5.55 -12.30
CA ALA A 91 6.70 4.63 -11.20
C ALA A 91 5.45 4.31 -10.37
N VAL A 92 5.34 3.05 -9.94
CA VAL A 92 4.37 2.58 -8.94
C VAL A 92 5.15 1.92 -7.81
N VAL A 93 5.09 2.50 -6.61
CA VAL A 93 5.99 2.17 -5.51
C VAL A 93 5.23 1.65 -4.30
N GLY A 94 5.58 0.45 -3.87
CA GLY A 94 5.03 -0.18 -2.65
C GLY A 94 5.99 -0.15 -1.46
N THR A 95 7.20 0.33 -1.65
CA THR A 95 8.14 0.56 -0.56
C THR A 95 7.68 1.74 0.29
N THR A 96 7.86 1.65 1.60
CA THR A 96 7.47 2.68 2.58
C THR A 96 8.69 3.36 3.21
N GLY A 97 8.47 4.32 4.10
CA GLY A 97 9.55 4.97 4.85
C GLY A 97 10.03 6.29 4.26
N PHE A 98 9.25 6.93 3.39
CA PHE A 98 9.54 8.25 2.85
C PHE A 98 9.33 9.35 3.89
N THR A 99 10.25 10.30 3.97
CA THR A 99 10.07 11.52 4.73
C THR A 99 9.28 12.55 3.89
N LYS A 100 8.86 13.64 4.53
CA LYS A 100 8.19 14.74 3.83
C LYS A 100 9.08 15.33 2.74
N GLU A 101 10.35 15.54 3.05
CA GLU A 101 11.37 16.06 2.14
C GLU A 101 11.57 15.13 0.93
N ASN A 102 11.55 13.80 1.16
CA ASN A 102 11.61 12.82 0.07
C ASN A 102 10.42 12.97 -0.87
N LEU A 103 9.21 13.13 -0.33
CA LEU A 103 8.00 13.28 -1.14
C LEU A 103 8.00 14.59 -1.93
N GLU A 104 8.45 15.69 -1.34
CA GLU A 104 8.59 16.98 -2.02
C GLU A 104 9.65 16.93 -3.15
N GLU A 105 10.77 16.25 -2.93
CA GLU A 105 11.79 16.01 -3.95
C GLU A 105 11.24 15.22 -5.12
N ILE A 106 10.56 14.10 -4.85
CA ILE A 106 9.98 13.22 -5.87
C ILE A 106 8.94 13.98 -6.70
N ASP A 107 8.04 14.73 -6.06
CA ASP A 107 7.00 15.49 -6.75
C ASP A 107 7.61 16.52 -7.71
N LYS A 108 8.63 17.25 -7.25
CA LYS A 108 9.36 18.21 -8.08
C LYS A 108 10.00 17.52 -9.29
N LEU A 109 10.79 16.46 -9.07
CA LEU A 109 11.48 15.76 -10.15
C LEU A 109 10.51 15.15 -11.16
N ALA A 110 9.44 14.51 -10.68
CA ALA A 110 8.43 13.89 -11.53
C ALA A 110 7.66 14.94 -12.34
N SER A 111 7.30 16.07 -11.75
CA SER A 111 6.62 17.19 -12.41
C SER A 111 7.51 17.82 -13.49
N GLU A 112 8.78 18.10 -13.18
CA GLU A 112 9.76 18.67 -14.13
C GLU A 112 10.01 17.72 -15.31
N LYS A 113 10.00 16.41 -15.07
CA LYS A 113 10.23 15.39 -16.11
C LYS A 113 8.96 15.01 -16.87
N GLY A 114 7.78 15.39 -16.35
CA GLY A 114 6.48 15.11 -16.97
C GLY A 114 6.04 13.65 -16.84
N VAL A 115 6.50 12.94 -15.80
CA VAL A 115 6.14 11.54 -15.47
C VAL A 115 5.28 11.48 -14.23
N GLY A 116 4.53 10.38 -14.07
CA GLY A 116 3.74 10.10 -12.87
C GLY A 116 4.47 9.16 -11.92
N VAL A 117 4.39 9.45 -10.62
CA VAL A 117 4.87 8.58 -9.55
C VAL A 117 3.74 8.32 -8.57
N LEU A 118 3.35 7.06 -8.40
CA LEU A 118 2.44 6.62 -7.34
C LEU A 118 3.27 6.01 -6.21
N ILE A 119 3.17 6.55 -5.02
CA ILE A 119 3.65 5.90 -3.79
C ILE A 119 2.43 5.53 -2.96
N ALA A 120 2.20 4.23 -2.75
CA ALA A 120 1.07 3.77 -1.95
C ALA A 120 1.55 2.91 -0.77
N PRO A 121 1.38 3.40 0.47
CA PRO A 121 1.69 2.61 1.67
C PRO A 121 0.87 1.33 1.79
N ASN A 122 -0.28 1.29 1.10
CA ASN A 122 -1.16 0.12 1.04
C ASN A 122 -1.83 0.03 -0.33
N PHE A 123 -1.68 -1.11 -1.01
CA PHE A 123 -2.32 -1.41 -2.29
C PHE A 123 -3.60 -2.26 -2.15
N SER A 124 -4.03 -2.61 -0.94
CA SER A 124 -5.29 -3.32 -0.73
C SER A 124 -6.48 -2.42 -1.04
N LEU A 125 -7.19 -2.69 -2.13
CA LEU A 125 -8.43 -1.97 -2.46
C LEU A 125 -9.47 -2.10 -1.35
N GLY A 126 -9.56 -3.28 -0.72
CA GLY A 126 -10.46 -3.51 0.41
C GLY A 126 -10.17 -2.58 1.58
N ALA A 127 -8.89 -2.41 1.95
CA ALA A 127 -8.50 -1.49 3.01
C ALA A 127 -8.78 -0.02 2.65
N VAL A 128 -8.47 0.39 1.42
CA VAL A 128 -8.71 1.77 0.96
C VAL A 128 -10.21 2.09 0.93
N VAL A 129 -11.03 1.19 0.39
CA VAL A 129 -12.50 1.35 0.35
C VAL A 129 -13.07 1.32 1.77
N MET A 130 -12.59 0.40 2.64
CA MET A 130 -12.99 0.37 4.05
C MET A 130 -12.75 1.72 4.74
N ILE A 131 -11.57 2.33 4.59
CA ILE A 131 -11.25 3.64 5.17
C ILE A 131 -12.21 4.70 4.65
N LYS A 132 -12.44 4.75 3.33
CA LYS A 132 -13.35 5.72 2.71
C LYS A 132 -14.80 5.59 3.24
N LEU A 133 -15.30 4.37 3.34
CA LEU A 133 -16.63 4.09 3.91
C LEU A 133 -16.68 4.39 5.40
N ALA A 134 -15.62 4.11 6.15
CA ALA A 134 -15.52 4.43 7.58
C ALA A 134 -15.54 5.94 7.82
N CYS A 135 -14.86 6.74 7.00
CA CYS A 135 -14.93 8.20 7.06
C CYS A 135 -16.34 8.71 6.77
N GLU A 136 -17.05 8.11 5.82
CA GLU A 136 -18.44 8.49 5.54
C GLU A 136 -19.36 8.12 6.72
N ALA A 137 -19.23 6.90 7.25
CA ALA A 137 -19.99 6.45 8.42
C ALA A 137 -19.75 7.31 9.67
N ALA A 138 -18.53 7.76 9.90
CA ALA A 138 -18.12 8.54 11.05
C ALA A 138 -18.84 9.91 11.17
N LYS A 139 -19.38 10.42 10.09
CA LYS A 139 -20.21 11.65 10.08
C LYS A 139 -21.57 11.46 10.81
N TYR A 140 -22.05 10.22 10.85
CA TYR A 140 -23.33 9.85 11.43
C TYR A 140 -23.19 9.06 12.74
N PHE A 141 -22.09 8.33 12.89
CA PHE A 141 -21.77 7.47 14.03
C PHE A 141 -20.49 7.96 14.72
N PRO A 142 -20.56 8.85 15.70
CA PRO A 142 -19.35 9.41 16.32
C PRO A 142 -18.64 8.44 17.30
N ASN A 143 -19.31 7.37 17.78
CA ASN A 143 -18.68 6.35 18.60
C ASN A 143 -18.07 5.27 17.70
N VAL A 144 -16.76 5.11 17.76
CA VAL A 144 -16.01 4.20 16.87
C VAL A 144 -14.84 3.56 17.57
N GLU A 145 -14.66 2.27 17.34
CA GLU A 145 -13.47 1.52 17.74
C GLU A 145 -12.89 0.78 16.53
N ILE A 146 -11.58 0.64 16.49
CA ILE A 146 -10.85 -0.04 15.42
C ILE A 146 -10.22 -1.30 15.99
N ILE A 147 -10.41 -2.44 15.32
CA ILE A 147 -9.80 -3.72 15.70
C ILE A 147 -8.94 -4.18 14.52
N GLU A 148 -7.63 -4.17 14.69
CA GLU A 148 -6.71 -4.70 13.68
C GLU A 148 -6.11 -6.04 14.11
N LYS A 149 -5.98 -6.95 13.15
CA LYS A 149 -5.60 -8.34 13.40
C LYS A 149 -4.49 -8.72 12.43
N HIS A 150 -3.34 -9.12 12.94
CA HIS A 150 -2.19 -9.53 12.14
C HIS A 150 -1.57 -10.81 12.68
N HIS A 151 -0.73 -11.40 11.84
CA HIS A 151 0.08 -12.55 12.24
C HIS A 151 0.96 -12.20 13.46
N ASP A 152 1.32 -13.20 14.23
CA ASP A 152 2.11 -13.13 15.47
C ASP A 152 3.54 -12.56 15.30
N LYS A 153 4.06 -12.52 14.05
CA LYS A 153 5.39 -12.00 13.70
C LYS A 153 5.41 -10.50 13.35
N LYS A 154 4.27 -9.79 13.45
CA LYS A 154 4.24 -8.34 13.24
C LYS A 154 4.75 -7.62 14.48
N LEU A 155 5.74 -6.76 14.30
CA LEU A 155 6.46 -6.11 15.42
C LEU A 155 5.76 -4.86 15.94
N ASP A 156 5.20 -4.06 15.04
CA ASP A 156 4.51 -2.81 15.38
C ASP A 156 3.04 -3.06 15.79
N ALA A 157 2.56 -2.29 16.74
CA ALA A 157 1.16 -2.22 17.15
C ALA A 157 0.86 -0.79 17.69
N PRO A 158 -0.21 -0.13 17.24
CA PRO A 158 -1.12 -0.54 16.15
C PRO A 158 -0.44 -0.57 14.78
N SER A 159 -1.07 -1.25 13.80
CA SER A 159 -0.59 -1.24 12.42
C SER A 159 -0.69 0.15 11.80
N GLY A 160 0.20 0.47 10.84
CA GLY A 160 0.15 1.75 10.13
C GLY A 160 -1.20 2.01 9.43
N THR A 161 -1.88 0.98 8.94
CA THR A 161 -3.24 1.10 8.37
C THR A 161 -4.27 1.48 9.44
N ALA A 162 -4.18 0.92 10.64
CA ALA A 162 -5.10 1.27 11.72
C ALA A 162 -4.90 2.72 12.21
N VAL A 163 -3.64 3.15 12.33
CA VAL A 163 -3.30 4.54 12.67
C VAL A 163 -3.82 5.49 11.59
N LEU A 164 -3.58 5.20 10.30
CA LEU A 164 -4.11 6.00 9.19
C LEU A 164 -5.64 6.05 9.21
N THR A 165 -6.30 4.93 9.48
CA THR A 165 -7.77 4.87 9.58
C THR A 165 -8.27 5.80 10.69
N ALA A 166 -7.65 5.75 11.87
CA ALA A 166 -8.00 6.61 12.99
C ALA A 166 -7.79 8.10 12.65
N GLN A 167 -6.66 8.44 12.02
CA GLN A 167 -6.37 9.80 11.56
C GLN A 167 -7.45 10.31 10.59
N LYS A 168 -7.80 9.50 9.58
CA LYS A 168 -8.82 9.87 8.59
C LYS A 168 -10.22 9.99 9.17
N ILE A 169 -10.58 9.14 10.10
CA ILE A 169 -11.84 9.25 10.84
C ILE A 169 -11.85 10.53 11.69
N ALA A 170 -10.75 10.85 12.37
CA ALA A 170 -10.65 12.06 13.20
C ALA A 170 -10.81 13.37 12.38
N GLU A 171 -10.41 13.39 11.11
CA GLU A 171 -10.60 14.54 10.22
C GLU A 171 -12.10 14.88 9.98
N VAL A 172 -13.00 13.91 10.11
CA VAL A 172 -14.44 14.06 9.76
C VAL A 172 -15.39 13.81 10.92
N ARG A 173 -14.92 13.16 11.98
CA ARG A 173 -15.71 12.83 13.16
C ARG A 173 -15.83 14.04 14.08
N ALA A 174 -16.99 14.22 14.74
CA ALA A 174 -17.10 15.16 15.84
C ALA A 174 -16.15 14.72 16.99
N ALA A 175 -15.28 15.63 17.44
CA ALA A 175 -14.36 15.36 18.53
C ALA A 175 -15.14 15.09 19.82
N MET A 176 -15.01 13.89 20.38
CA MET A 176 -15.67 13.49 21.62
C MET A 176 -14.89 12.37 22.31
N LYS A 177 -14.97 12.36 23.65
CA LYS A 177 -14.57 11.20 24.45
C LYS A 177 -15.74 10.23 24.48
N GLN A 178 -15.51 9.00 24.06
CA GLN A 178 -16.52 7.92 24.13
C GLN A 178 -16.31 7.04 25.37
N GLY A 179 -17.32 6.25 25.73
CA GLY A 179 -17.34 5.40 26.90
C GLY A 179 -18.02 6.07 28.12
N HIS A 180 -18.14 5.31 29.20
CA HIS A 180 -18.73 5.81 30.43
C HIS A 180 -17.75 6.75 31.15
N PRO A 181 -18.18 7.88 31.73
CA PRO A 181 -17.30 8.81 32.46
C PRO A 181 -16.50 8.15 33.59
N ASP A 182 -17.10 7.18 34.28
CA ASP A 182 -16.52 6.45 35.41
C ASP A 182 -15.92 5.09 34.99
N GLU A 183 -15.63 4.90 33.70
CA GLU A 183 -15.01 3.67 33.18
C GLU A 183 -13.66 3.41 33.88
N LYS A 184 -13.46 2.18 34.34
CA LYS A 184 -12.24 1.74 35.00
C LYS A 184 -11.69 0.49 34.33
N GLU A 185 -10.45 0.55 33.89
CA GLU A 185 -9.73 -0.65 33.50
C GLU A 185 -9.36 -1.45 34.76
N THR A 186 -9.92 -2.63 34.91
CA THR A 186 -9.52 -3.58 35.97
C THR A 186 -8.21 -4.28 35.63
N MET A 187 -7.84 -4.27 34.35
CA MET A 187 -6.58 -4.76 33.83
C MET A 187 -6.03 -3.71 32.84
N PRO A 188 -4.82 -3.16 33.10
CA PRO A 188 -4.25 -2.11 32.25
C PRO A 188 -4.17 -2.51 30.77
N GLY A 189 -4.63 -1.64 29.88
CA GLY A 189 -4.64 -1.87 28.43
C GLY A 189 -5.86 -2.62 27.91
N ALA A 190 -6.83 -2.98 28.77
CA ALA A 190 -8.05 -3.69 28.36
C ALA A 190 -8.88 -2.90 27.33
N ARG A 191 -8.80 -1.55 27.36
CA ARG A 191 -9.50 -0.64 26.42
C ARG A 191 -8.66 -0.25 25.20
N GLY A 192 -7.51 -0.90 25.00
CA GLY A 192 -6.64 -0.63 23.85
C GLY A 192 -5.95 0.73 23.89
N ALA A 193 -5.40 1.14 22.76
CA ALA A 193 -4.77 2.45 22.61
C ALA A 193 -5.79 3.55 22.37
N ASP A 194 -5.57 4.74 22.94
CA ASP A 194 -6.41 5.91 22.69
C ASP A 194 -5.84 6.74 21.51
N PHE A 195 -6.72 7.13 20.62
CA PHE A 195 -6.43 8.10 19.56
C PHE A 195 -7.60 9.09 19.44
N GLU A 196 -7.44 10.28 19.97
CA GLU A 196 -8.47 11.34 19.97
C GLU A 196 -9.85 10.85 20.45
N GLY A 197 -9.86 10.05 21.53
CA GLY A 197 -11.06 9.48 22.13
C GLY A 197 -11.62 8.24 21.41
N MET A 198 -11.01 7.79 20.33
CA MET A 198 -11.27 6.47 19.70
C MET A 198 -10.36 5.42 20.30
N LYS A 199 -10.80 4.17 20.30
CA LYS A 199 -9.98 3.04 20.75
C LYS A 199 -9.50 2.20 19.59
N ILE A 200 -8.21 1.79 19.67
CA ILE A 200 -7.58 0.90 18.70
C ILE A 200 -7.11 -0.35 19.43
N HIS A 201 -7.58 -1.50 18.96
CA HIS A 201 -7.23 -2.81 19.49
C HIS A 201 -6.38 -3.59 18.50
N SER A 202 -5.30 -4.19 18.96
CA SER A 202 -4.37 -4.93 18.12
C SER A 202 -4.32 -6.40 18.53
N LEU A 203 -4.69 -7.31 17.64
CA LEU A 203 -4.56 -8.75 17.81
C LEU A 203 -3.33 -9.26 17.05
N ARG A 204 -2.58 -10.18 17.69
CA ARG A 204 -1.40 -10.87 17.11
C ARG A 204 -1.56 -12.36 17.31
N LEU A 205 -2.01 -13.06 16.25
CA LEU A 205 -2.28 -14.51 16.30
C LEU A 205 -1.82 -15.19 15.00
N PRO A 206 -1.31 -16.43 15.08
CA PRO A 206 -1.12 -17.27 13.89
C PRO A 206 -2.45 -17.41 13.12
N GLY A 207 -2.39 -17.44 11.79
CA GLY A 207 -3.55 -17.59 10.91
C GLY A 207 -4.07 -16.29 10.33
N TYR A 208 -3.86 -15.15 10.96
CA TYR A 208 -4.14 -13.86 10.32
C TYR A 208 -3.06 -13.47 9.31
N VAL A 209 -3.48 -12.78 8.26
CA VAL A 209 -2.58 -12.06 7.33
C VAL A 209 -2.50 -10.59 7.74
N ALA A 210 -3.58 -9.87 7.49
CA ALA A 210 -3.77 -8.47 7.84
C ALA A 210 -5.27 -8.18 7.74
N SER A 211 -5.96 -8.00 8.83
CA SER A 211 -7.40 -7.74 8.87
C SER A 211 -7.67 -6.49 9.69
N GLN A 212 -8.68 -5.74 9.31
CA GLN A 212 -9.15 -4.61 10.09
C GLN A 212 -10.66 -4.50 10.06
N GLU A 213 -11.22 -4.25 11.23
CA GLU A 213 -12.63 -4.01 11.45
C GLU A 213 -12.79 -2.62 12.08
N VAL A 214 -13.66 -1.80 11.51
CA VAL A 214 -14.09 -0.51 12.09
C VAL A 214 -15.51 -0.71 12.58
N VAL A 215 -15.70 -0.57 13.87
CA VAL A 215 -16.99 -0.78 14.56
C VAL A 215 -17.54 0.57 15.01
N PHE A 216 -18.71 0.91 14.55
CA PHE A 216 -19.47 2.09 14.96
C PHE A 216 -20.64 1.69 15.86
N GLY A 217 -20.93 2.51 16.85
CA GLY A 217 -22.04 2.31 17.77
C GLY A 217 -22.97 3.49 17.82
N SER A 218 -24.27 3.25 17.90
CA SER A 218 -25.33 4.21 18.16
C SER A 218 -26.41 3.58 19.02
N GLN A 219 -27.42 4.36 19.41
CA GLN A 219 -28.50 3.85 20.22
C GLN A 219 -29.29 2.75 19.46
N GLY A 220 -29.22 1.53 19.97
CA GLY A 220 -29.96 0.41 19.43
C GLY A 220 -29.32 -0.29 18.23
N GLU A 221 -28.16 0.16 17.72
CA GLU A 221 -27.52 -0.43 16.57
C GLU A 221 -25.99 -0.35 16.59
N THR A 222 -25.36 -1.21 15.81
CA THR A 222 -23.94 -1.16 15.46
C THR A 222 -23.77 -1.30 13.95
N LEU A 223 -22.78 -0.58 13.40
CA LEU A 223 -22.34 -0.75 12.01
C LEU A 223 -20.90 -1.25 12.02
N LYS A 224 -20.59 -2.26 11.20
CA LYS A 224 -19.24 -2.81 11.05
C LYS A 224 -18.81 -2.76 9.61
N ILE A 225 -17.58 -2.30 9.38
CA ILE A 225 -16.94 -2.30 8.06
C ILE A 225 -15.65 -3.08 8.20
N ILE A 226 -15.49 -4.17 7.43
CA ILE A 226 -14.39 -5.13 7.58
C ILE A 226 -13.65 -5.26 6.27
N SER A 227 -12.32 -5.22 6.35
CA SER A 227 -11.41 -5.66 5.29
C SER A 227 -10.61 -6.85 5.82
N ASP A 228 -10.76 -8.01 5.20
CA ASP A 228 -10.19 -9.28 5.66
C ASP A 228 -9.43 -9.99 4.53
N PRO A 229 -8.21 -9.56 4.21
CA PRO A 229 -7.38 -10.21 3.19
C PRO A 229 -6.94 -11.60 3.65
N VAL A 230 -7.08 -12.57 2.76
CA VAL A 230 -6.72 -13.98 3.00
C VAL A 230 -5.29 -14.31 2.56
N ASN A 231 -4.73 -13.56 1.60
CA ASN A 231 -3.35 -13.70 1.14
C ASN A 231 -2.84 -12.39 0.53
N ARG A 232 -1.58 -12.37 0.01
CA ARG A 232 -0.95 -11.16 -0.57
C ARG A 232 -1.47 -10.79 -1.95
N GLU A 233 -2.19 -11.65 -2.63
CA GLU A 233 -2.82 -11.35 -3.92
C GLU A 233 -3.83 -10.19 -3.80
N CYS A 234 -4.35 -9.93 -2.59
CA CYS A 234 -5.24 -8.80 -2.29
C CYS A 234 -4.65 -7.43 -2.66
N TYR A 235 -3.31 -7.30 -2.76
CA TYR A 235 -2.64 -6.05 -3.15
C TYR A 235 -2.57 -5.88 -4.68
N MET A 236 -2.65 -6.97 -5.43
CA MET A 236 -2.41 -6.96 -6.87
C MET A 236 -3.41 -6.12 -7.66
N PRO A 237 -4.73 -6.16 -7.38
CA PRO A 237 -5.68 -5.27 -8.07
C PRO A 237 -5.33 -3.79 -7.92
N GLY A 238 -4.83 -3.38 -6.75
CA GLY A 238 -4.41 -1.99 -6.51
C GLY A 238 -3.12 -1.63 -7.26
N VAL A 239 -2.15 -2.54 -7.33
CA VAL A 239 -0.92 -2.34 -8.12
C VAL A 239 -1.27 -2.20 -9.60
N MET A 240 -2.12 -3.07 -10.15
CA MET A 240 -2.56 -3.00 -11.55
C MET A 240 -3.37 -1.72 -11.84
N LEU A 241 -4.22 -1.30 -10.90
CA LEU A 241 -4.90 0.00 -10.99
C LEU A 241 -3.88 1.14 -11.05
N GLY A 242 -2.87 1.11 -10.18
CA GLY A 242 -1.77 2.08 -10.18
C GLY A 242 -1.07 2.15 -11.53
N CYS A 243 -0.68 1.00 -12.10
CA CYS A 243 -0.03 0.93 -13.40
C CYS A 243 -0.87 1.53 -14.54
N ARG A 244 -2.20 1.34 -14.51
CA ARG A 244 -3.10 1.91 -15.53
C ARG A 244 -3.27 3.42 -15.38
N LYS A 245 -3.47 3.89 -14.15
CA LYS A 245 -3.80 5.29 -13.86
C LYS A 245 -2.60 6.22 -13.96
N ILE A 246 -1.41 5.74 -13.56
CA ILE A 246 -0.21 6.58 -13.47
C ILE A 246 0.25 7.14 -14.81
N LEU A 247 -0.06 6.48 -15.92
CA LEU A 247 0.32 6.90 -17.27
C LEU A 247 -0.28 8.27 -17.67
N ASN A 248 -1.39 8.67 -17.04
CA ASN A 248 -2.10 9.91 -17.30
C ASN A 248 -1.87 10.98 -16.23
N ILE A 249 -0.93 10.75 -15.33
CA ILE A 249 -0.64 11.63 -14.20
C ILE A 249 0.78 12.19 -14.37
N LYS A 250 0.98 13.43 -13.91
CA LYS A 250 2.28 14.07 -13.82
C LYS A 250 2.51 14.50 -12.38
N GLY A 251 3.74 14.29 -11.87
CA GLY A 251 4.05 14.53 -10.48
C GLY A 251 3.72 13.35 -9.58
N LEU A 252 3.70 13.59 -8.27
CA LEU A 252 3.51 12.59 -7.23
C LEU A 252 2.03 12.42 -6.84
N VAL A 253 1.59 11.18 -6.77
CA VAL A 253 0.37 10.77 -6.05
C VAL A 253 0.78 9.94 -4.84
N TYR A 254 0.47 10.40 -3.63
CA TYR A 254 0.70 9.66 -2.40
C TYR A 254 -0.62 9.10 -1.86
N GLY A 255 -0.75 7.77 -1.87
CA GLY A 255 -1.95 7.03 -1.49
C GLY A 255 -2.78 6.56 -2.69
N LEU A 256 -3.19 5.28 -2.63
CA LEU A 256 -4.01 4.65 -3.67
C LEU A 256 -5.43 5.23 -3.72
N ASP A 257 -5.93 5.76 -2.58
CA ASP A 257 -7.24 6.39 -2.43
C ASP A 257 -7.49 7.56 -3.40
N LYS A 258 -6.42 8.24 -3.80
CA LYS A 258 -6.48 9.36 -4.77
C LYS A 258 -6.66 8.91 -6.21
N LEU A 259 -6.57 7.61 -6.48
CA LEU A 259 -6.82 7.04 -7.81
C LEU A 259 -8.20 6.41 -7.95
N LEU A 260 -8.97 6.31 -6.84
CA LEU A 260 -10.35 5.79 -6.81
C LEU A 260 -11.38 6.97 -7.01
#